data_bd8ac3b876ecf0277a74576dffd2a1f5
#
_entry.id   bd8ac3b876ecf0277a74576dffd2a1f5
#
_cell.length_a   1.000
_cell.length_b   1.000
_cell.length_c   1.000
_cell.angle_alpha   90.00
_cell.angle_beta   90.00
_cell.angle_gamma   90.00
#
_symmetry.space_group_name_H-M   'P 1'
#
loop_
_entity.id
_entity.type
_entity.pdbx_description
1 polymer ?
#
loop_
_entity_poly.entity_id
_entity_poly.type
_entity_poly.pdbx_seq_one_letter_code
_entity_poly.pdbx_strand_id
1 'polypeptide(L)'
;MTYKLPELPYDYNALEPYIDEETMHLHHDKHHNTYVTNLNAAIEKHPELGEKTVEELISDMNAVPEDIKTAVQNNGGGHANHTFFWEIMAPNAGGEPTGAIKDAINEAFGDFDSFKEEFKTAAAGRFGSGWAWLVLDGGKLAITSTPNQDSPLMEGKTPILGLDVWEHAYYLKYKNVRPDYIAAFWNVVNWEKVNEHFENAK
;
A
#
# COMPACT_ATOMS: atom_id res chain seq x y z
N MET A 1 -21.91 -6.52 8.97
CA MET A 1 -20.47 -6.21 8.95
C MET A 1 -20.01 -6.32 7.52
N THR A 2 -19.58 -5.24 6.92
CA THR A 2 -19.37 -5.13 5.49
C THR A 2 -17.95 -5.49 5.07
N TYR A 3 -16.97 -4.89 5.73
CA TYR A 3 -15.56 -5.16 5.47
C TYR A 3 -14.97 -6.12 6.49
N LYS A 4 -13.99 -6.92 6.06
CA LYS A 4 -13.31 -7.89 6.91
C LYS A 4 -11.81 -7.70 6.78
N LEU A 5 -11.09 -7.98 7.87
CA LEU A 5 -9.64 -8.10 7.83
C LEU A 5 -9.30 -9.31 6.95
N PRO A 6 -8.56 -9.13 5.84
CA PRO A 6 -8.11 -10.27 5.05
C PRO A 6 -7.05 -11.08 5.81
N GLU A 7 -6.99 -12.37 5.57
CA GLU A 7 -5.88 -13.19 6.08
C GLU A 7 -4.58 -12.82 5.35
N LEU A 8 -3.46 -12.89 6.05
CA LEU A 8 -2.15 -12.78 5.40
C LEU A 8 -1.96 -13.97 4.44
N PRO A 9 -1.43 -13.74 3.22
CA PRO A 9 -1.17 -14.82 2.28
C PRO A 9 0.08 -15.66 2.62
N TYR A 10 0.70 -15.43 3.77
CA TYR A 10 1.91 -16.12 4.28
C TYR A 10 1.95 -16.03 5.81
N ASP A 11 2.82 -16.82 6.45
CA ASP A 11 3.01 -16.79 7.89
C ASP A 11 3.60 -15.47 8.38
N TYR A 12 3.35 -15.10 9.64
CA TYR A 12 3.81 -13.83 10.21
C TYR A 12 5.34 -13.65 10.18
N ASN A 13 6.10 -14.74 10.25
CA ASN A 13 7.56 -14.72 10.19
C ASN A 13 8.13 -14.91 8.77
N ALA A 14 7.28 -15.02 7.76
CA ALA A 14 7.70 -15.39 6.40
C ALA A 14 8.56 -14.33 5.72
N LEU A 15 8.45 -13.07 6.11
CA LEU A 15 9.20 -11.95 5.52
C LEU A 15 10.52 -11.67 6.24
N GLU A 16 10.84 -12.44 7.29
CA GLU A 16 12.14 -12.31 7.94
C GLU A 16 13.28 -12.74 7.00
N PRO A 17 14.47 -12.14 7.12
CA PRO A 17 14.91 -11.19 8.14
C PRO A 17 14.59 -9.72 7.80
N TYR A 18 13.81 -9.44 6.76
CA TYR A 18 13.59 -8.08 6.23
C TYR A 18 12.47 -7.33 6.96
N ILE A 19 11.39 -8.01 7.31
CA ILE A 19 10.31 -7.49 8.16
C ILE A 19 10.12 -8.52 9.29
N ASP A 20 10.21 -8.07 10.54
CA ASP A 20 10.16 -8.93 11.71
C ASP A 20 8.73 -9.41 12.03
N GLU A 21 8.64 -10.58 12.64
CA GLU A 21 7.38 -11.24 13.00
C GLU A 21 6.52 -10.36 13.94
N GLU A 22 7.14 -9.70 14.93
CA GLU A 22 6.42 -8.85 15.86
C GLU A 22 5.76 -7.66 15.14
N THR A 23 6.47 -7.03 14.22
CA THR A 23 5.91 -5.97 13.36
C THR A 23 4.71 -6.49 12.57
N MET A 24 4.80 -7.68 11.99
CA MET A 24 3.70 -8.26 11.19
C MET A 24 2.45 -8.51 12.04
N HIS A 25 2.60 -9.03 13.27
CA HIS A 25 1.47 -9.19 14.19
C HIS A 25 0.82 -7.86 14.56
N LEU A 26 1.59 -6.85 14.91
CA LEU A 26 1.06 -5.53 15.24
C LEU A 26 0.44 -4.84 14.03
N HIS A 27 1.12 -4.90 12.89
CA HIS A 27 0.73 -4.20 11.68
C HIS A 27 -0.58 -4.76 11.09
N HIS A 28 -0.71 -6.10 11.03
CA HIS A 28 -1.91 -6.75 10.54
C HIS A 28 -3.03 -6.82 11.59
N ASP A 29 -2.76 -7.45 12.75
CA ASP A 29 -3.80 -7.79 13.73
C ASP A 29 -4.31 -6.57 14.52
N LYS A 30 -3.50 -5.52 14.63
CA LYS A 30 -3.84 -4.30 15.38
C LYS A 30 -4.13 -3.13 14.45
N HIS A 31 -3.16 -2.64 13.70
CA HIS A 31 -3.34 -1.46 12.86
C HIS A 31 -4.37 -1.69 11.76
N HIS A 32 -4.19 -2.70 10.91
CA HIS A 32 -5.14 -2.98 9.83
C HIS A 32 -6.52 -3.33 10.38
N ASN A 33 -6.61 -4.15 11.41
CA ASN A 33 -7.89 -4.51 12.04
C ASN A 33 -8.61 -3.29 12.62
N THR A 34 -7.89 -2.32 13.16
CA THR A 34 -8.47 -1.06 13.66
C THR A 34 -9.09 -0.25 12.51
N TYR A 35 -8.42 -0.16 11.36
CA TYR A 35 -9.00 0.50 10.19
C TYR A 35 -10.29 -0.18 9.72
N VAL A 36 -10.32 -1.49 9.67
CA VAL A 36 -11.55 -2.25 9.31
C VAL A 36 -12.68 -1.99 10.29
N THR A 37 -12.38 -2.04 11.59
CA THR A 37 -13.38 -1.80 12.66
C THR A 37 -13.95 -0.39 12.58
N ASN A 38 -13.11 0.61 12.43
CA ASN A 38 -13.52 2.01 12.37
C ASN A 38 -14.28 2.33 11.08
N LEU A 39 -13.86 1.74 9.94
CA LEU A 39 -14.58 1.88 8.68
C LEU A 39 -16.00 1.31 8.80
N ASN A 40 -16.13 0.10 9.33
CA ASN A 40 -17.45 -0.52 9.54
C ASN A 40 -18.34 0.33 10.45
N ALA A 41 -17.80 0.89 11.53
CA ALA A 41 -18.55 1.79 12.41
C ALA A 41 -19.04 3.07 11.70
N ALA A 42 -18.25 3.61 10.78
CA ALA A 42 -18.66 4.74 9.96
C ALA A 42 -19.77 4.35 8.98
N ILE A 43 -19.65 3.20 8.31
CA ILE A 43 -20.61 2.70 7.34
C ILE A 43 -21.96 2.32 7.98
N GLU A 44 -22.00 1.97 9.25
CA GLU A 44 -23.27 1.73 9.97
C GLU A 44 -24.24 2.93 9.92
N LYS A 45 -23.72 4.14 9.75
CA LYS A 45 -24.54 5.36 9.61
C LYS A 45 -25.13 5.51 8.19
N HIS A 46 -24.51 4.88 7.21
CA HIS A 46 -24.88 4.94 5.79
C HIS A 46 -24.75 3.54 5.17
N PRO A 47 -25.67 2.59 5.54
CA PRO A 47 -25.54 1.18 5.17
C PRO A 47 -25.51 0.92 3.66
N GLU A 48 -26.09 1.81 2.86
CA GLU A 48 -26.10 1.73 1.40
C GLU A 48 -24.70 1.78 0.79
N LEU A 49 -23.75 2.41 1.47
CA LEU A 49 -22.35 2.46 1.02
C LEU A 49 -21.61 1.14 1.23
N GLY A 50 -22.14 0.31 2.09
CA GLY A 50 -21.55 -0.97 2.46
C GLY A 50 -21.64 -2.07 1.39
N GLU A 51 -22.30 -1.81 0.27
CA GLU A 51 -22.34 -2.72 -0.88
C GLU A 51 -21.16 -2.49 -1.84
N LYS A 52 -20.46 -1.36 -1.70
CA LYS A 52 -19.27 -1.05 -2.49
C LYS A 52 -18.04 -1.79 -1.95
N THR A 53 -17.09 -2.13 -2.82
CA THR A 53 -15.75 -2.49 -2.36
C THR A 53 -15.10 -1.27 -1.70
N VAL A 54 -14.07 -1.49 -0.89
CA VAL A 54 -13.38 -0.36 -0.26
C VAL A 54 -12.71 0.54 -1.30
N GLU A 55 -12.18 -0.04 -2.37
CA GLU A 55 -11.57 0.67 -3.48
C GLU A 55 -12.59 1.54 -4.22
N GLU A 56 -13.77 1.02 -4.51
CA GLU A 56 -14.86 1.78 -5.11
C GLU A 56 -15.31 2.94 -4.20
N LEU A 57 -15.40 2.67 -2.89
CA LEU A 57 -15.81 3.66 -1.90
C LEU A 57 -14.84 4.85 -1.85
N ILE A 58 -13.53 4.58 -1.75
CA ILE A 58 -12.51 5.65 -1.62
C ILE A 58 -12.17 6.32 -2.96
N SER A 59 -12.47 5.69 -4.08
CA SER A 59 -12.25 6.30 -5.41
C SER A 59 -13.20 7.46 -5.71
N ASP A 60 -14.32 7.55 -5.01
CA ASP A 60 -15.29 8.64 -5.15
C ASP A 60 -15.61 9.30 -3.81
N MET A 61 -14.62 9.95 -3.23
CA MET A 61 -14.77 10.65 -1.95
C MET A 61 -15.80 11.78 -2.00
N ASN A 62 -16.19 12.26 -3.18
CA ASN A 62 -17.24 13.28 -3.30
C ASN A 62 -18.64 12.70 -3.08
N ALA A 63 -18.82 11.42 -3.33
CA ALA A 63 -20.09 10.71 -3.06
C ALA A 63 -20.23 10.28 -1.60
N VAL A 64 -19.16 10.37 -0.79
CA VAL A 64 -19.21 10.01 0.63
C VAL A 64 -19.85 11.14 1.43
N PRO A 65 -20.89 10.85 2.26
CA PRO A 65 -21.50 11.85 3.13
C PRO A 65 -20.50 12.55 4.06
N GLU A 66 -20.71 13.86 4.24
CA GLU A 66 -19.74 14.72 4.94
C GLU A 66 -19.52 14.29 6.40
N ASP A 67 -20.55 13.77 7.07
CA ASP A 67 -20.48 13.34 8.46
C ASP A 67 -19.56 12.12 8.71
N ILE A 68 -19.28 11.32 7.67
CA ILE A 68 -18.36 10.17 7.74
C ILE A 68 -17.14 10.30 6.83
N LYS A 69 -17.03 11.37 6.06
CA LYS A 69 -16.01 11.52 5.01
C LYS A 69 -14.58 11.36 5.52
N THR A 70 -14.24 12.03 6.61
CA THR A 70 -12.92 11.91 7.23
C THR A 70 -12.66 10.50 7.75
N ALA A 71 -13.65 9.85 8.35
CA ALA A 71 -13.51 8.48 8.82
C ALA A 71 -13.30 7.49 7.67
N VAL A 72 -14.01 7.67 6.56
CA VAL A 72 -13.85 6.86 5.33
C VAL A 72 -12.48 7.12 4.69
N GLN A 73 -12.04 8.37 4.58
CA GLN A 73 -10.72 8.70 4.05
C GLN A 73 -9.62 7.99 4.85
N ASN A 74 -9.62 8.13 6.16
CA ASN A 74 -8.56 7.57 7.01
C ASN A 74 -8.65 6.04 7.12
N ASN A 75 -9.82 5.50 7.39
CA ASN A 75 -9.99 4.08 7.69
C ASN A 75 -10.26 3.25 6.42
N GLY A 76 -10.96 3.81 5.45
CA GLY A 76 -11.12 3.20 4.13
C GLY A 76 -9.79 3.18 3.37
N GLY A 77 -9.07 4.29 3.38
CA GLY A 77 -7.71 4.36 2.85
C GLY A 77 -6.78 3.38 3.55
N GLY A 78 -6.81 3.34 4.90
CA GLY A 78 -6.02 2.40 5.68
C GLY A 78 -6.32 0.94 5.34
N HIS A 79 -7.58 0.58 5.23
CA HIS A 79 -7.97 -0.79 4.87
C HIS A 79 -7.53 -1.16 3.45
N ALA A 80 -7.79 -0.32 2.46
CA ALA A 80 -7.37 -0.57 1.08
C ALA A 80 -5.85 -0.65 0.94
N ASN A 81 -5.11 0.30 1.52
CA ASN A 81 -3.65 0.35 1.45
C ASN A 81 -3.00 -0.90 2.04
N HIS A 82 -3.49 -1.38 3.19
CA HIS A 82 -2.91 -2.54 3.86
C HIS A 82 -3.28 -3.85 3.16
N THR A 83 -4.51 -4.00 2.67
CA THR A 83 -4.88 -5.16 1.84
C THR A 83 -3.95 -5.27 0.64
N PHE A 84 -3.73 -4.19 -0.07
CA PHE A 84 -2.80 -4.11 -1.19
C PHE A 84 -1.35 -4.45 -0.77
N PHE A 85 -0.90 -3.92 0.38
CA PHE A 85 0.47 -4.10 0.87
C PHE A 85 0.80 -5.56 1.14
N TRP A 86 -0.10 -6.30 1.77
CA TRP A 86 0.11 -7.72 2.03
C TRP A 86 0.27 -8.54 0.76
N GLU A 87 -0.47 -8.22 -0.28
CA GLU A 87 -0.46 -8.95 -1.56
C GLU A 87 0.80 -8.70 -2.39
N ILE A 88 1.38 -7.50 -2.33
CA ILE A 88 2.57 -7.15 -3.13
C ILE A 88 3.89 -7.59 -2.48
N MET A 89 3.83 -8.26 -1.36
CA MET A 89 4.98 -8.88 -0.69
C MET A 89 4.83 -10.40 -0.66
N ALA A 90 5.94 -11.12 -0.63
CA ALA A 90 5.96 -12.58 -0.49
C ALA A 90 7.29 -13.07 0.06
N PRO A 91 7.31 -14.24 0.75
CA PRO A 91 8.56 -14.91 1.10
C PRO A 91 9.28 -15.43 -0.15
N ASN A 92 10.61 -15.51 -0.07
CA ASN A 92 11.46 -16.00 -1.18
C ASN A 92 11.23 -15.24 -2.50
N ALA A 93 10.87 -13.98 -2.40
CA ALA A 93 10.59 -13.08 -3.51
C ALA A 93 11.73 -12.06 -3.68
N GLY A 94 11.44 -10.90 -4.22
CA GLY A 94 12.45 -9.87 -4.50
C GLY A 94 13.12 -10.07 -5.86
N GLY A 95 14.38 -9.62 -5.95
CA GLY A 95 15.11 -9.60 -7.21
C GLY A 95 14.63 -8.48 -8.15
N GLU A 96 14.71 -8.72 -9.44
CA GLU A 96 14.31 -7.76 -10.47
C GLU A 96 12.87 -7.99 -10.93
N PRO A 97 12.18 -6.93 -11.39
CA PRO A 97 10.87 -7.08 -12.03
C PRO A 97 10.96 -7.94 -13.29
N THR A 98 9.84 -8.60 -13.61
CA THR A 98 9.69 -9.45 -14.80
C THR A 98 8.39 -9.11 -15.54
N GLY A 99 8.28 -9.50 -16.80
CA GLY A 99 7.07 -9.27 -17.58
C GLY A 99 6.88 -7.82 -17.99
N ALA A 100 5.64 -7.45 -18.25
CA ALA A 100 5.28 -6.12 -18.77
C ALA A 100 5.68 -4.96 -17.85
N ILE A 101 5.66 -5.17 -16.54
CA ILE A 101 6.08 -4.15 -15.58
C ILE A 101 7.58 -3.83 -15.69
N LYS A 102 8.43 -4.81 -15.99
CA LYS A 102 9.85 -4.59 -16.24
C LYS A 102 10.07 -3.62 -17.42
N ASP A 103 9.41 -3.90 -18.52
CA ASP A 103 9.53 -3.07 -19.72
C ASP A 103 9.02 -1.63 -19.47
N ALA A 104 7.89 -1.52 -18.76
CA ALA A 104 7.31 -0.24 -18.42
C ALA A 104 8.19 0.58 -17.45
N ILE A 105 8.83 -0.07 -16.47
CA ILE A 105 9.80 0.59 -15.56
C ILE A 105 11.00 1.09 -16.36
N ASN A 106 11.55 0.27 -17.26
CA ASN A 106 12.68 0.68 -18.09
C ASN A 106 12.31 1.84 -19.02
N GLU A 107 11.12 1.82 -19.60
CA GLU A 107 10.62 2.92 -20.44
C GLU A 107 10.44 4.23 -19.65
N ALA A 108 9.86 4.16 -18.44
CA ALA A 108 9.53 5.33 -17.65
C ALA A 108 10.74 5.92 -16.90
N PHE A 109 11.66 5.08 -16.42
CA PHE A 109 12.73 5.48 -15.49
C PHE A 109 14.15 5.19 -16.03
N GLY A 110 14.28 4.56 -17.19
CA GLY A 110 15.54 4.20 -17.81
C GLY A 110 16.03 2.80 -17.46
N ASP A 111 16.11 2.49 -16.18
CA ASP A 111 16.44 1.16 -15.67
C ASP A 111 15.88 0.94 -14.26
N PHE A 112 16.01 -0.30 -13.75
CA PHE A 112 15.50 -0.67 -12.43
C PHE A 112 16.23 0.03 -11.29
N ASP A 113 17.53 0.27 -11.40
CA ASP A 113 18.29 0.96 -10.35
C ASP A 113 17.89 2.43 -10.25
N SER A 114 17.68 3.11 -11.36
CA SER A 114 17.15 4.47 -11.42
C SER A 114 15.76 4.56 -10.81
N PHE A 115 14.89 3.60 -11.12
CA PHE A 115 13.56 3.48 -10.50
C PHE A 115 13.66 3.34 -8.97
N LYS A 116 14.54 2.46 -8.47
CA LYS A 116 14.72 2.27 -7.01
C LYS A 116 15.20 3.54 -6.31
N GLU A 117 16.10 4.30 -6.92
CA GLU A 117 16.59 5.55 -6.34
C GLU A 117 15.50 6.64 -6.33
N GLU A 118 14.69 6.74 -7.37
CA GLU A 118 13.53 7.65 -7.37
C GLU A 118 12.48 7.24 -6.32
N PHE A 119 12.17 5.97 -6.25
CA PHE A 119 11.24 5.43 -5.24
C PHE A 119 11.75 5.68 -3.81
N LYS A 120 13.04 5.43 -3.57
CA LYS A 120 13.70 5.72 -2.30
C LYS A 120 13.62 7.20 -1.93
N THR A 121 13.82 8.08 -2.90
CA THR A 121 13.69 9.53 -2.69
C THR A 121 12.29 9.91 -2.25
N ALA A 122 11.25 9.36 -2.89
CA ALA A 122 9.86 9.59 -2.50
C ALA A 122 9.55 9.03 -1.10
N ALA A 123 10.01 7.82 -0.81
CA ALA A 123 9.76 7.13 0.46
C ALA A 123 10.47 7.79 1.64
N ALA A 124 11.76 8.11 1.49
CA ALA A 124 12.56 8.80 2.52
C ALA A 124 12.11 10.25 2.71
N GLY A 125 11.69 10.91 1.61
CA GLY A 125 11.25 12.29 1.61
C GLY A 125 9.83 12.52 2.15
N ARG A 126 9.02 11.47 2.30
CA ARG A 126 7.69 11.60 2.91
C ARG A 126 7.83 11.96 4.38
N PHE A 127 7.64 13.25 4.69
CA PHE A 127 7.73 13.74 6.05
C PHE A 127 6.55 13.24 6.89
N GLY A 128 6.86 12.63 8.04
CA GLY A 128 5.84 12.02 8.90
C GLY A 128 5.31 10.69 8.37
N SER A 129 4.05 10.42 8.67
CA SER A 129 3.35 9.20 8.26
C SER A 129 2.86 9.29 6.82
N GLY A 130 2.94 8.19 6.10
CA GLY A 130 2.43 8.11 4.74
C GLY A 130 2.94 6.89 3.99
N TRP A 131 2.83 6.97 2.68
CA TRP A 131 3.15 5.89 1.74
C TRP A 131 3.92 6.42 0.55
N ALA A 132 4.80 5.59 -0.01
CA ALA A 132 5.38 5.80 -1.34
C ALA A 132 4.77 4.81 -2.33
N TRP A 133 4.53 5.27 -3.55
CA TRP A 133 3.79 4.51 -4.56
C TRP A 133 4.47 4.57 -5.93
N LEU A 134 4.40 3.43 -6.64
CA LEU A 134 4.41 3.40 -8.09
C LEU A 134 2.95 3.33 -8.54
N VAL A 135 2.53 4.26 -9.37
CA VAL A 135 1.15 4.36 -9.87
C VAL A 135 1.10 4.37 -11.39
N LEU A 136 -0.03 3.94 -11.93
CA LEU A 136 -0.41 4.24 -13.32
C LEU A 136 -1.31 5.47 -13.29
N ASP A 137 -0.85 6.55 -13.91
CA ASP A 137 -1.53 7.85 -13.99
C ASP A 137 -1.71 8.23 -15.46
N GLY A 138 -2.95 8.25 -15.94
CA GLY A 138 -3.24 8.56 -17.34
C GLY A 138 -2.50 7.66 -18.34
N GLY A 139 -2.30 6.40 -17.99
CA GLY A 139 -1.61 5.40 -18.84
C GLY A 139 -0.08 5.43 -18.73
N LYS A 140 0.49 6.23 -17.84
CA LYS A 140 1.93 6.34 -17.61
C LYS A 140 2.31 5.95 -16.18
N LEU A 141 3.43 5.26 -16.01
CA LEU A 141 3.99 5.00 -14.70
C LEU A 141 4.57 6.28 -14.09
N ALA A 142 4.28 6.51 -12.83
CA ALA A 142 4.83 7.61 -12.05
C ALA A 142 5.09 7.18 -10.61
N ILE A 143 6.06 7.80 -9.97
CA ILE A 143 6.32 7.66 -8.53
C ILE A 143 5.68 8.85 -7.81
N THR A 144 4.97 8.57 -6.72
CA THR A 144 4.35 9.58 -5.87
C THR A 144 4.40 9.16 -4.41
N SER A 145 4.04 10.06 -3.52
CA SER A 145 3.84 9.74 -2.11
C SER A 145 2.57 10.40 -1.60
N THR A 146 1.89 9.77 -0.66
CA THR A 146 0.67 10.26 -0.02
C THR A 146 0.84 10.37 1.48
N PRO A 147 0.20 11.36 2.14
CA PRO A 147 0.23 11.47 3.59
C PRO A 147 -0.73 10.49 4.25
N ASN A 148 -0.44 10.13 5.50
CA ASN A 148 -1.31 9.33 6.34
C ASN A 148 -1.79 8.04 5.65
N GLN A 149 -3.09 7.84 5.49
CA GLN A 149 -3.68 6.70 4.79
C GLN A 149 -4.36 7.10 3.46
N ASP A 150 -4.04 8.27 2.93
CA ASP A 150 -4.54 8.66 1.62
C ASP A 150 -4.04 7.65 0.56
N SER A 151 -4.97 7.23 -0.29
CA SER A 151 -4.69 6.30 -1.38
C SER A 151 -4.61 7.04 -2.72
N PRO A 152 -3.74 6.60 -3.64
CA PRO A 152 -3.74 7.11 -5.03
C PRO A 152 -5.10 7.00 -5.73
N LEU A 153 -5.93 6.02 -5.33
CA LEU A 153 -7.29 5.85 -5.84
C LEU A 153 -8.16 7.10 -5.63
N MET A 154 -7.94 7.83 -4.53
CA MET A 154 -8.66 9.07 -4.22
C MET A 154 -8.36 10.20 -5.23
N GLU A 155 -7.25 10.08 -5.95
CA GLU A 155 -6.79 11.01 -6.99
C GLU A 155 -7.01 10.48 -8.41
N GLY A 156 -7.70 9.34 -8.57
CA GLY A 156 -7.92 8.70 -9.86
C GLY A 156 -6.69 8.01 -10.44
N LYS A 157 -5.68 7.70 -9.62
CA LYS A 157 -4.46 6.98 -10.00
C LYS A 157 -4.54 5.53 -9.51
N THR A 158 -4.01 4.60 -10.29
CA THR A 158 -4.03 3.17 -9.92
C THR A 158 -2.71 2.77 -9.27
N PRO A 159 -2.72 2.28 -8.01
CA PRO A 159 -1.51 1.81 -7.36
C PRO A 159 -1.02 0.49 -7.99
N ILE A 160 0.28 0.42 -8.27
CA ILE A 160 0.96 -0.74 -8.85
C ILE A 160 1.92 -1.38 -7.83
N LEU A 161 2.63 -0.56 -7.06
CA LEU A 161 3.50 -0.94 -5.95
C LEU A 161 3.36 0.12 -4.86
N GLY A 162 3.40 -0.27 -3.61
CA GLY A 162 3.32 0.65 -2.47
C GLY A 162 4.18 0.21 -1.30
N LEU A 163 4.69 1.18 -0.56
CA LEU A 163 5.47 0.98 0.66
C LEU A 163 4.92 1.86 1.77
N ASP A 164 4.50 1.21 2.85
CA ASP A 164 4.13 1.90 4.10
C ASP A 164 5.37 2.48 4.76
N VAL A 165 5.41 3.80 4.93
CA VAL A 165 6.51 4.50 5.62
C VAL A 165 6.08 5.13 6.94
N TRP A 166 4.93 4.73 7.47
CA TRP A 166 4.60 4.94 8.88
C TRP A 166 5.66 4.29 9.77
N GLU A 167 6.02 4.91 10.87
CA GLU A 167 7.01 4.33 11.79
C GLU A 167 6.58 2.96 12.34
N HIS A 168 5.28 2.71 12.51
CA HIS A 168 4.79 1.40 12.95
C HIS A 168 5.17 0.26 12.01
N ALA A 169 5.46 0.56 10.74
CA ALA A 169 5.83 -0.45 9.74
C ALA A 169 7.28 -0.94 9.89
N TYR A 170 8.17 -0.16 10.54
CA TYR A 170 9.60 -0.47 10.54
C TYR A 170 10.32 -0.21 11.87
N TYR A 171 9.72 0.49 12.82
CA TYR A 171 10.45 1.01 13.99
C TYR A 171 11.04 -0.08 14.89
N LEU A 172 10.36 -1.20 15.09
CA LEU A 172 10.85 -2.27 15.95
C LEU A 172 12.18 -2.84 15.47
N LYS A 173 12.36 -3.01 14.18
CA LYS A 173 13.59 -3.56 13.58
C LYS A 173 14.59 -2.47 13.20
N TYR A 174 14.16 -1.45 12.52
CA TYR A 174 15.03 -0.43 11.91
C TYR A 174 15.15 0.86 12.73
N LYS A 175 14.39 0.98 13.81
CA LYS A 175 14.35 2.19 14.65
C LYS A 175 14.01 3.42 13.79
N ASN A 176 14.79 4.48 13.92
CA ASN A 176 14.63 5.72 13.16
C ASN A 176 15.23 5.66 11.74
N VAL A 177 15.82 4.55 11.34
CA VAL A 177 16.57 4.45 10.08
C VAL A 177 15.67 3.96 8.96
N ARG A 178 14.74 4.81 8.53
CA ARG A 178 13.82 4.50 7.40
C ARG A 178 14.55 4.06 6.13
N PRO A 179 15.70 4.64 5.72
CA PRO A 179 16.41 4.20 4.52
C PRO A 179 16.80 2.72 4.53
N ASP A 180 17.12 2.15 5.68
CA ASP A 180 17.49 0.72 5.79
C ASP A 180 16.24 -0.17 5.56
N TYR A 181 15.09 0.23 6.05
CA TYR A 181 13.81 -0.43 5.77
C TYR A 181 13.45 -0.35 4.28
N ILE A 182 13.61 0.81 3.65
CA ILE A 182 13.36 0.98 2.21
C ILE A 182 14.27 0.05 1.39
N ALA A 183 15.56 -0.04 1.75
CA ALA A 183 16.49 -0.95 1.08
C ALA A 183 16.12 -2.42 1.27
N ALA A 184 15.67 -2.80 2.46
CA ALA A 184 15.24 -4.18 2.76
C ALA A 184 13.97 -4.59 2.00
N PHE A 185 13.07 -3.65 1.73
CA PHE A 185 11.80 -3.90 1.05
C PHE A 185 11.94 -4.61 -0.29
N TRP A 186 12.97 -4.30 -1.07
CA TRP A 186 13.20 -4.90 -2.38
C TRP A 186 13.42 -6.42 -2.33
N ASN A 187 13.76 -6.97 -1.16
CA ASN A 187 13.92 -8.41 -0.96
C ASN A 187 12.59 -9.16 -0.77
N VAL A 188 11.49 -8.46 -0.53
CA VAL A 188 10.17 -9.07 -0.27
C VAL A 188 9.12 -8.71 -1.31
N VAL A 189 9.44 -7.90 -2.31
CA VAL A 189 8.51 -7.51 -3.36
C VAL A 189 8.13 -8.72 -4.20
N ASN A 190 6.82 -8.98 -4.30
CA ASN A 190 6.25 -9.99 -5.19
C ASN A 190 6.03 -9.39 -6.59
N TRP A 191 7.04 -9.44 -7.44
CA TRP A 191 7.01 -8.85 -8.78
C TRP A 191 5.96 -9.48 -9.70
N GLU A 192 5.60 -10.73 -9.48
CA GLU A 192 4.51 -11.38 -10.21
C GLU A 192 3.18 -10.68 -9.92
N LYS A 193 2.90 -10.43 -8.65
CA LYS A 193 1.68 -9.71 -8.23
C LYS A 193 1.69 -8.25 -8.68
N VAL A 194 2.83 -7.59 -8.60
CA VAL A 194 3.01 -6.22 -9.10
C VAL A 194 2.74 -6.16 -10.62
N ASN A 195 3.24 -7.12 -11.38
CA ASN A 195 2.96 -7.23 -12.82
C ASN A 195 1.46 -7.47 -13.10
N GLU A 196 0.80 -8.31 -12.30
CA GLU A 196 -0.66 -8.54 -12.40
C GLU A 196 -1.43 -7.24 -12.19
N HIS A 197 -1.10 -6.47 -11.15
CA HIS A 197 -1.73 -5.16 -10.91
C HIS A 197 -1.51 -4.20 -12.08
N PHE A 198 -0.31 -4.18 -12.64
CA PHE A 198 -0.01 -3.34 -13.81
C PHE A 198 -0.80 -3.76 -15.04
N GLU A 199 -0.89 -5.05 -15.33
CA GLU A 199 -1.65 -5.54 -16.49
C GLU A 199 -3.15 -5.30 -16.36
N ASN A 200 -3.70 -5.43 -15.14
CA ASN A 200 -5.11 -5.15 -14.86
C ASN A 200 -5.45 -3.66 -14.88
N ALA A 201 -4.46 -2.78 -14.74
CA ALA A 201 -4.65 -1.33 -14.73
C ALA A 201 -4.62 -0.68 -16.13
N LYS A 202 -4.20 -1.43 -17.17
CA LYS A 202 -4.19 -0.97 -18.57
C LYS A 202 -5.59 -0.95 -19.13
#